data_e68ad9992c42bb459fc9728de72b7380
#
_entry.id   e68ad9992c42bb459fc9728de72b7380
#
_cell.length_a   1.000
_cell.length_b   1.000
_cell.length_c   1.000
_cell.angle_alpha   90.00
_cell.angle_beta   90.00
_cell.angle_gamma   90.00
#
_symmetry.space_group_name_H-M   'P 1'
#
loop_
_entity.id
_entity.type
_entity.pdbx_description
1 polymer ?
#
loop_
_entity_poly.entity_id
_entity_poly.type
_entity_poly.pdbx_seq_one_letter_code
_entity_poly.pdbx_strand_id
1 'polypeptide(L)'
;MTTRRAARLLDALHRFNAAHPWDHNAHYHPWLLRQLPRRFGAALDVGCGSGELARLLARRARTVHAVDSDAEILAWARESTPGGAPVAYRVADASRQLPDGPYDVITCVAVLHHLPLAETLTRLRDRLAPGGTLVVVGCARVSDPLDHALGLAAVPLNALTGWAKNRGRPAPRRPLSMTAPTRDPRETYAEISRTARHLLPGARLRRWLFWRYTLVWRAP
;
A
#
# COMPACT_ATOMS: atom_id res chain seq x y z
N MET A 1 28.84 -21.63 -19.23
CA MET A 1 27.61 -21.57 -20.08
C MET A 1 26.33 -21.28 -19.30
N THR A 2 26.19 -21.66 -18.04
CA THR A 2 25.00 -21.51 -17.18
C THR A 2 24.66 -20.06 -16.87
N THR A 3 25.64 -19.22 -16.59
CA THR A 3 25.43 -17.79 -16.24
C THR A 3 24.84 -16.95 -17.37
N ARG A 4 25.26 -17.17 -18.62
CA ARG A 4 24.71 -16.46 -19.79
C ARG A 4 23.25 -16.85 -20.10
N ARG A 5 22.85 -18.11 -19.85
CA ARG A 5 21.46 -18.56 -20.03
C ARG A 5 20.56 -17.97 -18.95
N ALA A 6 21.00 -17.95 -17.69
CA ALA A 6 20.27 -17.35 -16.58
C ALA A 6 20.06 -15.83 -16.80
N ALA A 7 21.10 -15.11 -17.23
CA ALA A 7 20.99 -13.68 -17.55
C ALA A 7 19.94 -13.42 -18.66
N ARG A 8 19.99 -14.19 -19.76
CA ARG A 8 18.99 -14.06 -20.84
C ARG A 8 17.56 -14.33 -20.39
N LEU A 9 17.36 -15.31 -19.48
CA LEU A 9 16.04 -15.60 -18.93
C LEU A 9 15.52 -14.46 -18.04
N LEU A 10 16.39 -13.90 -17.20
CA LEU A 10 16.05 -12.74 -16.36
C LEU A 10 15.72 -11.52 -17.23
N ASP A 11 16.48 -11.24 -18.26
CA ASP A 11 16.20 -10.14 -19.19
C ASP A 11 14.88 -10.35 -19.94
N ALA A 12 14.57 -11.58 -20.35
CA ALA A 12 13.30 -11.89 -20.98
C ALA A 12 12.12 -11.68 -20.02
N LEU A 13 12.27 -12.10 -18.76
CA LEU A 13 11.27 -11.87 -17.71
C LEU A 13 11.09 -10.40 -17.39
N HIS A 14 12.18 -9.62 -17.31
CA HIS A 14 12.11 -8.16 -17.12
C HIS A 14 11.35 -7.49 -18.26
N ARG A 15 11.68 -7.84 -19.53
CA ARG A 15 10.94 -7.30 -20.69
C ARG A 15 9.47 -7.70 -20.66
N PHE A 16 9.16 -8.94 -20.31
CA PHE A 16 7.79 -9.41 -20.20
C PHE A 16 7.00 -8.64 -19.14
N ASN A 17 7.56 -8.47 -17.94
CA ASN A 17 6.94 -7.71 -16.85
C ASN A 17 6.79 -6.22 -17.21
N ALA A 18 7.75 -5.63 -17.92
CA ALA A 18 7.67 -4.27 -18.42
C ALA A 18 6.56 -4.08 -19.45
N ALA A 19 6.31 -5.11 -20.28
CA ALA A 19 5.22 -5.10 -21.26
C ALA A 19 3.84 -5.36 -20.62
N HIS A 20 3.79 -5.99 -19.43
CA HIS A 20 2.55 -6.33 -18.73
C HIS A 20 2.54 -5.73 -17.30
N PRO A 21 2.69 -4.40 -17.15
CA PRO A 21 2.70 -3.77 -15.84
C PRO A 21 1.35 -3.89 -15.15
N TRP A 22 1.36 -4.04 -13.83
CA TRP A 22 0.15 -4.03 -13.03
C TRP A 22 0.45 -3.50 -11.62
N ASP A 23 -0.53 -2.83 -11.04
CA ASP A 23 -0.40 -2.21 -9.73
C ASP A 23 -0.55 -3.25 -8.62
N HIS A 24 0.58 -3.55 -7.95
CA HIS A 24 0.64 -4.44 -6.80
C HIS A 24 -0.14 -3.88 -5.60
N ASN A 25 -0.18 -2.57 -5.42
CA ASN A 25 -0.85 -1.93 -4.30
C ASN A 25 -2.37 -2.00 -4.48
N ALA A 26 -2.85 -1.63 -5.68
CA ALA A 26 -4.27 -1.73 -6.04
C ALA A 26 -4.80 -3.17 -5.98
N HIS A 27 -3.94 -4.18 -6.17
CA HIS A 27 -4.33 -5.58 -5.99
C HIS A 27 -4.87 -5.89 -4.59
N TYR A 28 -4.38 -5.20 -3.57
CA TYR A 28 -4.80 -5.41 -2.19
C TYR A 28 -6.01 -4.58 -1.78
N HIS A 29 -6.49 -3.62 -2.58
CA HIS A 29 -7.66 -2.80 -2.23
C HIS A 29 -8.91 -3.64 -1.91
N PRO A 30 -9.29 -4.68 -2.70
CA PRO A 30 -10.46 -5.51 -2.36
C PRO A 30 -10.29 -6.25 -1.02
N TRP A 31 -9.09 -6.72 -0.71
CA TRP A 31 -8.80 -7.35 0.58
C TRP A 31 -8.88 -6.33 1.72
N LEU A 32 -8.26 -5.17 1.54
CA LEU A 32 -8.27 -4.08 2.52
C LEU A 32 -9.69 -3.65 2.85
N LEU A 33 -10.52 -3.41 1.83
CA LEU A 33 -11.92 -3.01 2.01
C LEU A 33 -12.76 -4.06 2.77
N ARG A 34 -12.39 -5.35 2.74
CA ARG A 34 -13.04 -6.40 3.55
C ARG A 34 -12.66 -6.36 5.03
N GLN A 35 -11.56 -5.68 5.40
CA GLN A 35 -11.18 -5.48 6.80
C GLN A 35 -11.95 -4.33 7.46
N LEU A 36 -12.57 -3.46 6.66
CA LEU A 36 -13.24 -2.24 7.10
C LEU A 36 -14.73 -2.44 7.33
N PRO A 37 -15.38 -1.64 8.19
CA PRO A 37 -16.81 -1.57 8.29
C PRO A 37 -17.47 -1.25 6.94
N ARG A 38 -18.74 -1.62 6.78
CA ARG A 38 -19.49 -1.31 5.57
C ARG A 38 -19.74 0.19 5.41
N ARG A 39 -19.90 0.92 6.53
CA ARG A 39 -20.04 2.38 6.58
C ARG A 39 -19.29 2.90 7.80
N PHE A 40 -18.72 4.10 7.68
CA PHE A 40 -17.99 4.78 8.75
C PHE A 40 -18.02 6.31 8.52
N GLY A 41 -17.69 7.07 9.54
CA GLY A 41 -17.72 8.54 9.50
C GLY A 41 -16.50 9.09 8.74
N ALA A 42 -15.35 9.07 9.39
CA ALA A 42 -14.14 9.67 8.86
C ALA A 42 -13.05 8.63 8.53
N ALA A 43 -12.38 8.80 7.39
CA ALA A 43 -11.20 8.03 7.04
C ALA A 43 -9.98 8.93 6.77
N LEU A 44 -8.79 8.39 7.05
CA LEU A 44 -7.52 8.94 6.61
C LEU A 44 -6.79 7.94 5.70
N ASP A 45 -6.43 8.37 4.50
CA ASP A 45 -5.60 7.60 3.57
C ASP A 45 -4.21 8.23 3.50
N VAL A 46 -3.21 7.54 4.07
CA VAL A 46 -1.82 8.04 4.18
C VAL A 46 -0.99 7.54 3.02
N GLY A 47 -0.42 8.49 2.25
CA GLY A 47 0.27 8.21 1.01
C GLY A 47 -0.71 7.76 -0.07
N CYS A 48 -1.73 8.56 -0.29
CA CYS A 48 -2.86 8.20 -1.15
C CYS A 48 -2.52 8.15 -2.65
N GLY A 49 -1.35 8.66 -3.05
CA GLY A 49 -0.90 8.68 -4.44
C GLY A 49 -1.97 9.22 -5.39
N SER A 50 -2.31 8.43 -6.40
CA SER A 50 -3.34 8.78 -7.39
C SER A 50 -4.79 8.79 -6.86
N GLY A 51 -5.01 8.60 -5.55
CA GLY A 51 -6.31 8.70 -4.91
C GLY A 51 -7.28 7.53 -5.19
N GLU A 52 -6.82 6.43 -5.78
CA GLU A 52 -7.70 5.30 -6.12
C GLU A 52 -8.34 4.71 -4.85
N LEU A 53 -7.53 4.44 -3.80
CA LEU A 53 -8.05 3.93 -2.53
C LEU A 53 -8.95 4.96 -1.84
N ALA A 54 -8.55 6.23 -1.83
CA ALA A 54 -9.37 7.30 -1.25
C ALA A 54 -10.77 7.36 -1.89
N ARG A 55 -10.88 7.25 -3.23
CA ARG A 55 -12.18 7.16 -3.92
C ARG A 55 -12.98 5.91 -3.56
N LEU A 56 -12.32 4.78 -3.32
CA LEU A 56 -12.99 3.55 -2.86
C LEU A 56 -13.51 3.69 -1.43
N LEU A 57 -12.73 4.33 -0.53
CA LEU A 57 -13.14 4.64 0.83
C LEU A 57 -14.34 5.60 0.86
N ALA A 58 -14.35 6.60 -0.01
CA ALA A 58 -15.43 7.58 -0.14
C ALA A 58 -16.82 6.96 -0.43
N ARG A 59 -16.87 5.76 -1.00
CA ARG A 59 -18.14 5.02 -1.18
C ARG A 59 -18.75 4.53 0.13
N ARG A 60 -17.97 4.54 1.22
CA ARG A 60 -18.37 4.02 2.55
C ARG A 60 -18.24 5.05 3.65
N ALA A 61 -17.39 6.05 3.47
CA ALA A 61 -17.12 7.12 4.43
C ALA A 61 -18.04 8.31 4.22
N ARG A 62 -18.30 9.08 5.29
CA ARG A 62 -18.88 10.42 5.17
C ARG A 62 -17.84 11.45 4.74
N THR A 63 -16.60 11.27 5.18
CA THR A 63 -15.46 12.11 4.80
C THR A 63 -14.20 11.27 4.66
N VAL A 64 -13.35 11.61 3.69
CA VAL A 64 -12.02 11.01 3.52
C VAL A 64 -10.99 12.13 3.45
N HIS A 65 -10.05 12.12 4.36
CA HIS A 65 -8.82 12.90 4.23
C HIS A 65 -7.76 12.04 3.57
N ALA A 66 -7.20 12.51 2.47
CA ALA A 66 -6.20 11.81 1.70
C ALA A 66 -4.93 12.65 1.62
N VAL A 67 -3.82 12.13 2.10
CA VAL A 67 -2.56 12.88 2.16
C VAL A 67 -1.47 12.19 1.37
N ASP A 68 -0.67 12.99 0.66
CA ASP A 68 0.56 12.57 0.01
C ASP A 68 1.57 13.72 0.03
N SER A 69 2.85 13.40 -0.06
CA SER A 69 3.92 14.40 -0.14
C SER A 69 4.12 14.94 -1.54
N ASP A 70 3.64 14.25 -2.58
CA ASP A 70 3.76 14.61 -3.98
C ASP A 70 2.56 15.46 -4.42
N ALA A 71 2.81 16.75 -4.66
CA ALA A 71 1.78 17.69 -5.10
C ALA A 71 1.24 17.39 -6.51
N GLU A 72 2.08 16.85 -7.41
CA GLU A 72 1.70 16.57 -8.79
C GLU A 72 0.73 15.38 -8.85
N ILE A 73 1.04 14.30 -8.12
CA ILE A 73 0.14 13.14 -8.05
C ILE A 73 -1.19 13.51 -7.39
N LEU A 74 -1.19 14.43 -6.43
CA LEU A 74 -2.41 14.93 -5.81
C LEU A 74 -3.23 15.84 -6.73
N ALA A 75 -2.59 16.62 -7.61
CA ALA A 75 -3.32 17.37 -8.63
C ALA A 75 -4.09 16.41 -9.54
N TRP A 76 -3.42 15.39 -10.03
CA TRP A 76 -4.05 14.33 -10.82
C TRP A 76 -5.14 13.58 -10.05
N ALA A 77 -4.92 13.27 -8.76
CA ALA A 77 -5.92 12.62 -7.91
C ALA A 77 -7.20 13.45 -7.78
N ARG A 78 -7.06 14.77 -7.63
CA ARG A 78 -8.22 15.71 -7.59
C ARG A 78 -8.98 15.72 -8.90
N GLU A 79 -8.29 15.85 -10.04
CA GLU A 79 -8.89 15.85 -11.36
C GLU A 79 -9.62 14.54 -11.68
N SER A 80 -9.07 13.41 -11.21
CA SER A 80 -9.65 12.07 -11.40
C SER A 80 -10.77 11.74 -10.41
N THR A 81 -11.06 12.62 -9.45
CA THR A 81 -12.09 12.38 -8.44
C THR A 81 -13.39 13.04 -8.88
N PRO A 82 -14.52 12.31 -8.93
CA PRO A 82 -15.81 12.89 -9.30
C PRO A 82 -16.18 14.06 -8.41
N GLY A 83 -16.75 15.11 -9.00
CA GLY A 83 -17.27 16.25 -8.25
C GLY A 83 -18.29 15.81 -7.20
N GLY A 84 -18.21 16.39 -6.00
CA GLY A 84 -19.07 16.02 -4.88
C GLY A 84 -18.64 14.76 -4.11
N ALA A 85 -17.60 14.04 -4.53
CA ALA A 85 -17.04 12.96 -3.72
C ALA A 85 -16.49 13.51 -2.39
N PRO A 86 -16.75 12.87 -1.23
CA PRO A 86 -16.34 13.35 0.07
C PRO A 86 -14.85 13.10 0.35
N VAL A 87 -13.97 13.53 -0.55
CA VAL A 87 -12.51 13.36 -0.43
C VAL A 87 -11.82 14.72 -0.41
N ALA A 88 -11.08 14.98 0.67
CA ALA A 88 -10.21 16.14 0.80
C ALA A 88 -8.74 15.74 0.64
N TYR A 89 -8.11 16.14 -0.46
CA TYR A 89 -6.69 15.89 -0.74
C TYR A 89 -5.82 17.01 -0.17
N ARG A 90 -4.77 16.65 0.58
CA ARG A 90 -3.83 17.60 1.16
C ARG A 90 -2.38 17.14 0.94
N VAL A 91 -1.53 18.06 0.48
CA VAL A 91 -0.08 17.84 0.44
C VAL A 91 0.42 17.86 1.88
N ALA A 92 1.01 16.74 2.31
CA ALA A 92 1.60 16.62 3.65
C ALA A 92 2.67 15.54 3.68
N ASP A 93 3.76 15.83 4.40
CA ASP A 93 4.77 14.84 4.75
C ASP A 93 4.31 14.07 6.01
N ALA A 94 3.90 12.83 5.81
CA ALA A 94 3.41 11.97 6.88
C ALA A 94 4.46 11.64 7.96
N SER A 95 5.76 11.86 7.67
CA SER A 95 6.83 11.73 8.65
C SER A 95 6.80 12.89 9.68
N ARG A 96 6.22 14.02 9.31
CA ARG A 96 6.19 15.24 10.13
C ARG A 96 4.81 15.49 10.70
N GLN A 97 3.79 15.48 9.86
CA GLN A 97 2.45 15.86 10.25
C GLN A 97 1.38 15.05 9.53
N LEU A 98 0.40 14.60 10.28
CA LEU A 98 -0.85 14.03 9.76
C LEU A 98 -2.02 14.94 10.15
N PRO A 99 -3.10 14.99 9.37
CA PRO A 99 -4.32 15.68 9.76
C PRO A 99 -4.85 15.17 11.10
N ASP A 100 -5.47 16.06 11.86
CA ASP A 100 -6.04 15.71 13.15
C ASP A 100 -7.26 14.79 12.99
N GLY A 101 -7.36 13.85 13.96
CA GLY A 101 -8.48 12.91 14.06
C GLY A 101 -9.63 13.43 14.93
N PRO A 102 -10.47 12.55 15.42
CA PRO A 102 -10.34 11.09 15.31
C PRO A 102 -10.87 10.49 13.99
N TYR A 103 -10.30 9.36 13.58
CA TYR A 103 -10.72 8.62 12.38
C TYR A 103 -11.25 7.23 12.75
N ASP A 104 -12.34 6.82 12.12
CA ASP A 104 -12.85 5.44 12.23
C ASP A 104 -11.99 4.46 11.45
N VAL A 105 -11.36 4.93 10.38
CA VAL A 105 -10.51 4.13 9.50
C VAL A 105 -9.26 4.91 9.14
N ILE A 106 -8.09 4.26 9.27
CA ILE A 106 -6.83 4.74 8.71
C ILE A 106 -6.25 3.67 7.79
N THR A 107 -5.87 4.08 6.58
CA THR A 107 -5.19 3.23 5.60
C THR A 107 -3.80 3.77 5.29
N CYS A 108 -2.83 2.84 5.09
CA CYS A 108 -1.46 3.18 4.70
C CYS A 108 -0.94 2.08 3.77
N VAL A 109 -0.88 2.35 2.46
CA VAL A 109 -0.54 1.36 1.44
C VAL A 109 0.76 1.71 0.76
N ALA A 110 1.78 0.87 0.91
CA ALA A 110 3.12 1.02 0.34
C ALA A 110 3.84 2.33 0.72
N VAL A 111 3.58 2.85 1.92
CA VAL A 111 4.16 4.11 2.41
C VAL A 111 4.98 3.92 3.67
N LEU A 112 4.57 3.03 4.58
CA LEU A 112 5.17 2.90 5.92
C LEU A 112 6.70 2.68 5.89
N HIS A 113 7.23 2.00 4.86
CA HIS A 113 8.67 1.76 4.71
C HIS A 113 9.48 3.01 4.30
N HIS A 114 8.81 4.12 3.97
CA HIS A 114 9.44 5.42 3.75
C HIS A 114 9.53 6.27 5.03
N LEU A 115 8.82 5.87 6.08
CA LEU A 115 8.58 6.66 7.30
C LEU A 115 9.28 6.03 8.51
N PRO A 116 9.58 6.81 9.57
CA PRO A 116 10.04 6.26 10.85
C PRO A 116 8.97 5.34 11.44
N LEU A 117 9.24 4.04 11.50
CA LEU A 117 8.24 3.00 11.80
C LEU A 117 7.50 3.23 13.13
N ALA A 118 8.24 3.33 14.24
CA ALA A 118 7.66 3.41 15.57
C ALA A 118 6.85 4.71 15.76
N GLU A 119 7.43 5.84 15.36
CA GLU A 119 6.79 7.15 15.46
C GLU A 119 5.53 7.22 14.60
N THR A 120 5.59 6.67 13.39
CA THR A 120 4.45 6.67 12.48
C THR A 120 3.33 5.80 13.03
N LEU A 121 3.61 4.58 13.50
CA LEU A 121 2.59 3.71 14.11
C LEU A 121 1.95 4.37 15.34
N THR A 122 2.73 5.06 16.17
CA THR A 122 2.22 5.82 17.32
C THR A 122 1.28 6.92 16.86
N ARG A 123 1.69 7.74 15.89
CA ARG A 123 0.85 8.83 15.35
C ARG A 123 -0.46 8.30 14.73
N LEU A 124 -0.41 7.19 13.98
CA LEU A 124 -1.60 6.58 13.41
C LEU A 124 -2.54 6.06 14.48
N ARG A 125 -2.00 5.40 15.53
CA ARG A 125 -2.75 4.95 16.69
C ARG A 125 -3.49 6.10 17.37
N ASP A 126 -2.76 7.17 17.67
CA ASP A 126 -3.28 8.30 18.45
C ASP A 126 -4.33 9.12 17.68
N ARG A 127 -4.48 8.91 16.37
CA ARG A 127 -5.50 9.53 15.51
C ARG A 127 -6.72 8.65 15.24
N LEU A 128 -6.72 7.40 15.71
CA LEU A 128 -7.90 6.55 15.60
C LEU A 128 -8.92 6.88 16.69
N ALA A 129 -10.17 6.83 16.32
CA ALA A 129 -11.28 6.79 17.26
C ALA A 129 -11.26 5.47 18.05
N PRO A 130 -11.85 5.42 19.27
CA PRO A 130 -12.14 4.16 19.95
C PRO A 130 -12.91 3.21 19.01
N GLY A 131 -12.48 1.95 18.91
CA GLY A 131 -13.02 0.98 17.96
C GLY A 131 -12.60 1.18 16.50
N GLY A 132 -11.83 2.22 16.19
CA GLY A 132 -11.33 2.51 14.84
C GLY A 132 -10.38 1.45 14.31
N THR A 133 -10.25 1.36 12.99
CA THR A 133 -9.48 0.31 12.32
C THR A 133 -8.30 0.90 11.53
N LEU A 134 -7.09 0.44 11.84
CA LEU A 134 -5.88 0.68 11.04
C LEU A 134 -5.63 -0.50 10.12
N VAL A 135 -5.45 -0.23 8.82
CA VAL A 135 -5.00 -1.24 7.85
C VAL A 135 -3.78 -0.75 7.11
N VAL A 136 -2.70 -1.52 7.20
CA VAL A 136 -1.45 -1.26 6.46
C VAL A 136 -1.19 -2.39 5.48
N VAL A 137 -0.81 -2.04 4.26
CA VAL A 137 -0.19 -2.92 3.28
C VAL A 137 1.20 -2.38 3.02
N GLY A 138 2.23 -3.09 3.44
CA GLY A 138 3.60 -2.57 3.40
C GLY A 138 4.58 -3.51 2.72
N CYS A 139 5.81 -3.01 2.53
CA CYS A 139 6.97 -3.77 2.08
C CYS A 139 7.91 -3.98 3.27
N ALA A 140 8.58 -5.13 3.31
CA ALA A 140 9.61 -5.43 4.29
C ALA A 140 10.87 -5.89 3.58
N ARG A 141 12.03 -5.64 4.20
CA ARG A 141 13.31 -6.16 3.73
C ARG A 141 13.33 -7.68 3.86
N VAL A 142 13.70 -8.34 2.79
CA VAL A 142 13.87 -9.80 2.75
C VAL A 142 14.99 -10.21 3.71
N SER A 143 14.71 -11.14 4.62
CA SER A 143 15.67 -11.48 5.68
C SER A 143 15.68 -12.94 6.12
N ASP A 144 14.63 -13.70 5.84
CA ASP A 144 14.50 -15.08 6.29
C ASP A 144 14.12 -16.04 5.14
N PRO A 145 14.24 -17.36 5.34
CA PRO A 145 13.94 -18.35 4.30
C PRO A 145 12.51 -18.29 3.76
N LEU A 146 11.53 -17.91 4.59
CA LEU A 146 10.14 -17.78 4.16
C LEU A 146 9.98 -16.57 3.23
N ASP A 147 10.65 -15.46 3.51
CA ASP A 147 10.66 -14.28 2.62
C ASP A 147 11.24 -14.66 1.24
N HIS A 148 12.32 -15.43 1.21
CA HIS A 148 12.92 -15.93 -0.03
C HIS A 148 11.98 -16.87 -0.78
N ALA A 149 11.34 -17.82 -0.09
CA ALA A 149 10.40 -18.75 -0.70
C ALA A 149 9.18 -18.02 -1.31
N LEU A 150 8.61 -17.06 -0.58
CA LEU A 150 7.52 -16.22 -1.07
C LEU A 150 7.97 -15.35 -2.26
N GLY A 151 9.19 -14.82 -2.20
CA GLY A 151 9.80 -14.05 -3.30
C GLY A 151 9.95 -14.89 -4.56
N LEU A 152 10.47 -16.10 -4.44
CA LEU A 152 10.60 -17.05 -5.57
C LEU A 152 9.23 -17.41 -6.16
N ALA A 153 8.23 -17.69 -5.33
CA ALA A 153 6.87 -17.96 -5.78
C ALA A 153 6.23 -16.73 -6.45
N ALA A 154 6.53 -15.54 -5.94
CA ALA A 154 5.99 -14.30 -6.49
C ALA A 154 6.50 -14.02 -7.91
N VAL A 155 7.70 -14.46 -8.31
CA VAL A 155 8.27 -14.16 -9.64
C VAL A 155 7.40 -14.68 -10.78
N PRO A 156 7.08 -15.99 -10.90
CA PRO A 156 6.20 -16.48 -11.96
C PRO A 156 4.77 -15.97 -11.82
N LEU A 157 4.26 -15.86 -10.59
CA LEU A 157 2.91 -15.36 -10.33
C LEU A 157 2.77 -13.89 -10.71
N ASN A 158 3.82 -13.08 -10.54
CA ASN A 158 3.84 -11.69 -10.99
C ASN A 158 3.67 -11.58 -12.51
N ALA A 159 4.42 -12.37 -13.27
CA ALA A 159 4.32 -12.40 -14.72
C ALA A 159 2.93 -12.87 -15.18
N LEU A 160 2.42 -13.95 -14.59
CA LEU A 160 1.08 -14.48 -14.90
C LEU A 160 -0.03 -13.47 -14.56
N THR A 161 0.06 -12.83 -13.40
CA THR A 161 -0.92 -11.81 -12.97
C THR A 161 -0.87 -10.58 -13.89
N GLY A 162 0.33 -10.12 -14.24
CA GLY A 162 0.50 -9.01 -15.18
C GLY A 162 -0.11 -9.35 -16.54
N TRP A 163 0.16 -10.53 -17.07
CA TRP A 163 -0.43 -11.00 -18.32
C TRP A 163 -1.95 -11.06 -18.26
N ALA A 164 -2.51 -11.67 -17.22
CA ALA A 164 -3.95 -11.81 -17.06
C ALA A 164 -4.66 -10.45 -16.91
N LYS A 165 -4.10 -9.54 -16.10
CA LYS A 165 -4.66 -8.18 -15.90
C LYS A 165 -4.61 -7.34 -17.17
N ASN A 166 -3.64 -7.55 -18.01
CA ASN A 166 -3.52 -6.91 -19.33
C ASN A 166 -4.22 -7.70 -20.44
N ARG A 167 -5.02 -8.72 -20.10
CA ARG A 167 -5.79 -9.55 -21.06
C ARG A 167 -4.92 -10.21 -22.14
N GLY A 168 -3.70 -10.62 -21.74
CA GLY A 168 -2.74 -11.25 -22.66
C GLY A 168 -2.07 -10.31 -23.66
N ARG A 169 -2.24 -9.00 -23.53
CA ARG A 169 -1.68 -8.00 -24.46
C ARG A 169 -0.72 -7.07 -23.72
N PRO A 170 0.35 -6.61 -24.37
CA PRO A 170 1.20 -5.56 -23.81
C PRO A 170 0.38 -4.29 -23.50
N ALA A 171 0.60 -3.70 -22.34
CA ALA A 171 -0.05 -2.45 -21.98
C ALA A 171 0.54 -1.28 -22.77
N PRO A 172 -0.28 -0.36 -23.29
CA PRO A 172 0.21 0.79 -24.06
C PRO A 172 0.96 1.79 -23.16
N ARG A 173 0.63 1.85 -21.87
CA ARG A 173 1.25 2.74 -20.88
C ARG A 173 1.32 2.09 -19.51
N ARG A 174 2.31 2.51 -18.73
CA ARG A 174 2.42 2.12 -17.33
C ARG A 174 1.35 2.85 -16.50
N PRO A 175 0.67 2.18 -15.53
CA PRO A 175 -0.25 2.86 -14.62
C PRO A 175 0.43 4.01 -13.87
N LEU A 176 -0.25 5.14 -13.71
CA LEU A 176 0.28 6.32 -13.04
C LEU A 176 0.65 6.02 -11.57
N SER A 177 -0.14 5.19 -10.90
CA SER A 177 0.15 4.70 -9.54
C SER A 177 1.51 3.98 -9.39
N MET A 178 2.14 3.58 -10.50
CA MET A 178 3.44 2.92 -10.54
C MET A 178 4.60 3.89 -10.88
N THR A 179 4.35 5.20 -10.96
CA THR A 179 5.39 6.20 -11.25
C THR A 179 6.03 6.78 -10.00
N ALA A 180 5.45 6.52 -8.81
CA ALA A 180 5.98 6.97 -7.54
C ALA A 180 7.42 6.47 -7.31
N PRO A 181 8.30 7.31 -6.73
CA PRO A 181 9.64 6.89 -6.35
C PRO A 181 9.58 5.67 -5.42
N THR A 182 10.37 4.65 -5.73
CA THR A 182 10.49 3.47 -4.87
C THR A 182 11.72 3.61 -3.97
N ARG A 183 11.58 3.20 -2.72
CA ARG A 183 12.69 3.06 -1.78
C ARG A 183 12.68 1.65 -1.24
N ASP A 184 13.87 1.05 -1.11
CA ASP A 184 13.99 -0.26 -0.49
C ASP A 184 13.60 -0.20 1.00
N PRO A 185 12.81 -1.17 1.49
CA PRO A 185 12.47 -1.26 2.90
C PRO A 185 13.72 -1.44 3.76
N ARG A 186 13.80 -0.72 4.87
CA ARG A 186 14.90 -0.84 5.83
C ARG A 186 14.65 -1.95 6.84
N GLU A 187 13.44 -2.04 7.34
CA GLU A 187 13.02 -2.97 8.37
C GLU A 187 12.64 -4.33 7.78
N THR A 188 13.01 -5.38 8.49
CA THR A 188 12.56 -6.75 8.24
C THR A 188 11.12 -6.94 8.73
N TYR A 189 10.45 -7.97 8.24
CA TYR A 189 9.12 -8.34 8.75
C TYR A 189 9.12 -8.64 10.26
N ALA A 190 10.20 -9.22 10.78
CA ALA A 190 10.34 -9.52 12.21
C ALA A 190 10.43 -8.24 13.06
N GLU A 191 11.20 -7.25 12.61
CA GLU A 191 11.30 -5.94 13.27
C GLU A 191 9.96 -5.20 13.25
N ILE A 192 9.31 -5.15 12.07
CA ILE A 192 7.98 -4.54 11.91
C ILE A 192 6.97 -5.21 12.84
N SER A 193 6.95 -6.56 12.89
CA SER A 193 6.03 -7.31 13.73
C SER A 193 6.24 -7.06 15.22
N ARG A 194 7.49 -6.98 15.66
CA ARG A 194 7.84 -6.70 17.05
C ARG A 194 7.39 -5.30 17.45
N THR A 195 7.74 -4.29 16.67
CA THR A 195 7.35 -2.89 16.91
C THR A 195 5.83 -2.72 16.89
N ALA A 196 5.17 -3.30 15.90
CA ALA A 196 3.72 -3.20 15.78
C ALA A 196 2.99 -3.86 16.95
N ARG A 197 3.41 -5.05 17.40
CA ARG A 197 2.78 -5.72 18.57
C ARG A 197 2.99 -4.97 19.86
N HIS A 198 4.12 -4.29 20.03
CA HIS A 198 4.40 -3.46 21.20
C HIS A 198 3.51 -2.20 21.22
N LEU A 199 3.41 -1.49 20.10
CA LEU A 199 2.69 -0.22 20.02
C LEU A 199 1.17 -0.38 19.82
N LEU A 200 0.76 -1.50 19.20
CA LEU A 200 -0.60 -1.84 18.79
C LEU A 200 -0.97 -3.23 19.33
N PRO A 201 -1.25 -3.38 20.63
CA PRO A 201 -1.59 -4.67 21.24
C PRO A 201 -2.77 -5.33 20.49
N GLY A 202 -2.63 -6.61 20.14
CA GLY A 202 -3.63 -7.32 19.35
C GLY A 202 -3.54 -7.12 17.83
N ALA A 203 -2.54 -6.38 17.33
CA ALA A 203 -2.34 -6.23 15.88
C ALA A 203 -2.09 -7.59 15.19
N ARG A 204 -2.77 -7.80 14.09
CA ARG A 204 -2.62 -9.00 13.25
C ARG A 204 -1.77 -8.68 12.04
N LEU A 205 -0.62 -9.34 11.93
CA LEU A 205 0.29 -9.20 10.80
C LEU A 205 0.37 -10.51 10.03
N ARG A 206 0.46 -10.41 8.70
CA ARG A 206 0.65 -11.55 7.80
C ARG A 206 1.57 -11.17 6.65
N ARG A 207 2.46 -12.11 6.26
CA ARG A 207 3.17 -12.04 4.98
C ARG A 207 2.23 -12.42 3.84
N TRP A 208 2.44 -11.78 2.70
CA TRP A 208 1.67 -12.06 1.49
C TRP A 208 2.60 -12.18 0.27
N LEU A 209 2.03 -12.64 -0.83
CA LEU A 209 2.71 -12.64 -2.13
C LEU A 209 3.05 -11.21 -2.60
N PHE A 210 3.84 -11.14 -3.65
CA PHE A 210 4.23 -9.88 -4.30
C PHE A 210 4.96 -8.92 -3.35
N TRP A 211 5.82 -9.50 -2.46
CA TRP A 211 6.70 -8.76 -1.55
C TRP A 211 5.93 -7.82 -0.62
N ARG A 212 4.76 -8.23 -0.16
CA ARG A 212 3.92 -7.44 0.74
C ARG A 212 3.70 -8.15 2.07
N TYR A 213 3.50 -7.32 3.09
CA TYR A 213 2.86 -7.75 4.34
C TYR A 213 1.60 -6.92 4.59
N THR A 214 0.75 -7.42 5.45
CA THR A 214 -0.45 -6.71 5.91
C THR A 214 -0.42 -6.60 7.42
N LEU A 215 -0.93 -5.47 7.94
CA LEU A 215 -1.20 -5.24 9.34
C LEU A 215 -2.63 -4.75 9.49
N VAL A 216 -3.38 -5.35 10.39
CA VAL A 216 -4.74 -4.92 10.78
C VAL A 216 -4.77 -4.78 12.28
N TRP A 217 -5.20 -3.62 12.75
CA TRP A 217 -5.38 -3.33 14.16
C TRP A 217 -6.69 -2.57 14.41
N ARG A 218 -7.33 -2.87 15.53
CA ARG A 218 -8.49 -2.11 16.01
C ARG A 218 -8.13 -1.46 17.33
N ALA A 219 -8.38 -0.16 17.41
CA ALA A 219 -8.25 0.58 18.66
C ALA A 219 -9.22 0.03 19.71
N PRO A 220 -8.81 -0.06 20.97
CA PRO A 220 -9.70 -0.46 22.06
C PRO A 220 -10.86 0.50 22.30
#